data_691bf56db9cda5a9204afe34ca40c223
#
_entry.id   691bf56db9cda5a9204afe34ca40c223
#
_cell.length_a   1.000
_cell.length_b   1.000
_cell.length_c   1.000
_cell.angle_alpha   90.00
_cell.angle_beta   90.00
_cell.angle_gamma   90.00
#
_symmetry.space_group_name_H-M   'P 1'
#
loop_
_entity.id
_entity.type
_entity.pdbx_description
1 polymer ?
#
loop_
_entity_poly.entity_id
_entity_poly.type
_entity_poly.pdbx_seq_one_letter_code
_entity_poly.pdbx_strand_id
1 'polypeptide(L)'
;MKTIPDSASPLPLAEATPCTPEEYVARLNQTTEALFERLSARFDEKEITLLRKAYALARTAHEGQFRKGGEPYIMHPVSVATIIAEDFMMDANSVAAGFLHDVVEDTDTTIDDIRREFGDDVAFLVQVVTKPKSHAPGQADLAKQENNFRQLLYSMRRDIRAVLIKLADRLHNMRSLGSMQPVKQMKIAGETDFFYAPFANRLGLNNLRRELENLSFRFRCPERYERLRRALEADRAEQSERLERLTARIRHLLSEEGIEVRTEVRYRLPYSIDRSMRDTGRDVEHVEHRYVVRVIYDRARLTPLLESVPDKTICLRIYGILTAEFREKAGSLVNYVDHPKENGYRSMHVRLLGETGTWEEIHISSEEMVRRTKLGIMLERIGNRRADGDVRDANRLLERGDREWIDKFCVMLERIAEGEGDIHFMEGVADALYAEDITVYDAAGTPTRLPQHATALDCAFERGVGEKAH
;
A
#
# COMPACT_ATOMS: atom_id res chain seq x y z
N MET A 1 -15.54 -13.78 12.73
CA MET A 1 -14.38 -12.94 12.35
C MET A 1 -14.86 -11.49 12.28
N LYS A 2 -14.37 -10.61 13.15
CA LYS A 2 -14.81 -9.21 13.15
C LYS A 2 -14.36 -8.51 11.87
N THR A 3 -15.30 -7.85 11.20
CA THR A 3 -15.06 -7.00 10.03
C THR A 3 -13.99 -5.97 10.36
N ILE A 4 -12.91 -5.95 9.58
CA ILE A 4 -11.87 -4.90 9.67
C ILE A 4 -12.49 -3.62 9.12
N PRO A 5 -12.62 -2.54 9.91
CA PRO A 5 -13.13 -1.28 9.38
C PRO A 5 -12.19 -0.78 8.29
N ASP A 6 -12.75 -0.34 7.18
CA ASP A 6 -11.98 0.29 6.10
C ASP A 6 -11.47 1.65 6.60
N SER A 7 -10.18 1.73 6.93
CA SER A 7 -9.50 2.96 7.36
C SER A 7 -9.28 3.96 6.21
N ALA A 8 -10.04 3.83 5.13
CA ALA A 8 -9.90 4.62 3.91
C ALA A 8 -10.77 5.88 3.83
N SER A 9 -11.28 6.38 4.95
CA SER A 9 -11.49 7.82 5.04
C SER A 9 -10.14 8.41 5.43
N PRO A 10 -9.52 9.28 4.63
CA PRO A 10 -8.44 10.09 5.15
C PRO A 10 -9.02 10.78 6.39
N LEU A 11 -8.48 10.45 7.56
CA LEU A 11 -8.75 11.23 8.76
C LEU A 11 -8.60 12.69 8.30
N PRO A 12 -9.59 13.57 8.55
CA PRO A 12 -9.38 14.97 8.31
C PRO A 12 -8.09 15.29 9.04
N LEU A 13 -7.06 15.70 8.28
CA LEU A 13 -5.86 16.28 8.87
C LEU A 13 -6.37 17.53 9.59
N ALA A 14 -6.78 17.36 10.85
CA ALA A 14 -7.11 18.47 11.71
C ALA A 14 -5.89 19.38 11.62
N GLU A 15 -6.09 20.59 11.17
CA GLU A 15 -5.13 21.66 11.40
C GLU A 15 -4.81 21.58 12.89
N ALA A 16 -3.54 21.29 13.20
CA ALA A 16 -3.12 21.01 14.55
C ALA A 16 -3.42 22.27 15.38
N THR A 17 -4.51 22.24 16.12
CA THR A 17 -4.72 23.21 17.19
C THR A 17 -3.50 23.06 18.11
N PRO A 18 -2.83 24.15 18.49
CA PRO A 18 -1.67 24.07 19.37
C PRO A 18 -2.11 23.39 20.67
N CYS A 19 -1.65 22.16 20.87
CA CYS A 19 -1.90 21.38 22.08
C CYS A 19 -0.84 21.72 23.14
N THR A 20 -1.23 21.73 24.40
CA THR A 20 -0.28 21.84 25.52
C THR A 20 0.55 20.55 25.62
N PRO A 21 1.73 20.58 26.29
CA PRO A 21 2.51 19.37 26.54
C PRO A 21 1.71 18.29 27.28
N GLU A 22 0.85 18.68 28.22
CA GLU A 22 -0.03 17.76 28.97
C GLU A 22 -1.07 17.09 28.05
N GLU A 23 -1.66 17.83 27.14
CA GLU A 23 -2.61 17.31 26.16
C GLU A 23 -1.93 16.33 25.19
N TYR A 24 -0.68 16.59 24.79
CA TYR A 24 0.09 15.64 23.99
C TYR A 24 0.38 14.33 24.75
N VAL A 25 0.75 14.41 26.02
CA VAL A 25 1.00 13.22 26.85
C VAL A 25 -0.30 12.42 27.06
N ALA A 26 -1.41 13.09 27.34
CA ALA A 26 -2.71 12.43 27.46
C ALA A 26 -3.11 11.72 26.16
N ARG A 27 -2.96 12.39 25.02
CA ARG A 27 -3.24 11.83 23.68
C ARG A 27 -2.32 10.66 23.36
N LEU A 28 -1.03 10.74 23.68
CA LEU A 28 -0.08 9.65 23.51
C LEU A 28 -0.51 8.42 24.29
N ASN A 29 -0.81 8.58 25.60
CA ASN A 29 -1.22 7.47 26.45
C ASN A 29 -2.50 6.83 25.93
N GLN A 30 -3.52 7.61 25.60
CA GLN A 30 -4.78 7.12 25.04
C GLN A 30 -4.56 6.35 23.71
N THR A 31 -3.77 6.93 22.81
CA THR A 31 -3.46 6.30 21.50
C THR A 31 -2.71 4.98 21.69
N THR A 32 -1.75 4.97 22.61
CA THR A 32 -0.91 3.78 22.86
C THR A 32 -1.71 2.68 23.55
N GLU A 33 -2.52 3.00 24.57
CA GLU A 33 -3.39 2.02 25.23
C GLU A 33 -4.41 1.42 24.27
N ALA A 34 -5.09 2.25 23.47
CA ALA A 34 -6.00 1.79 22.44
C ALA A 34 -5.30 0.91 21.39
N LEU A 35 -4.05 1.21 21.03
CA LEU A 35 -3.24 0.36 20.15
C LEU A 35 -2.99 -1.00 20.82
N PHE A 36 -2.50 -1.05 22.06
CA PHE A 36 -2.22 -2.31 22.76
C PHE A 36 -3.47 -3.14 23.01
N GLU A 37 -4.62 -2.52 23.27
CA GLU A 37 -5.90 -3.22 23.36
C GLU A 37 -6.22 -3.96 22.03
N ARG A 38 -6.09 -3.28 20.90
CA ARG A 38 -6.30 -3.89 19.57
C ARG A 38 -5.26 -4.96 19.25
N LEU A 39 -3.99 -4.75 19.62
CA LEU A 39 -2.92 -5.72 19.41
C LEU A 39 -3.13 -6.99 20.24
N SER A 40 -3.68 -6.88 21.47
CA SER A 40 -3.97 -8.03 22.33
C SER A 40 -5.05 -8.97 21.76
N ALA A 41 -5.86 -8.49 20.82
CA ALA A 41 -6.80 -9.32 20.09
C ALA A 41 -6.14 -10.17 18.97
N ARG A 42 -4.87 -9.88 18.64
CA ARG A 42 -4.15 -10.47 17.50
C ARG A 42 -2.88 -11.22 17.91
N PHE A 43 -2.16 -10.74 18.89
CA PHE A 43 -0.88 -11.24 19.35
C PHE A 43 -1.04 -11.98 20.69
N ASP A 44 -0.19 -12.97 20.91
CA ASP A 44 -0.14 -13.69 22.19
C ASP A 44 0.52 -12.85 23.29
N GLU A 45 0.49 -13.35 24.54
CA GLU A 45 1.01 -12.65 25.71
C GLU A 45 2.52 -12.38 25.62
N LYS A 46 3.29 -13.28 25.03
CA LYS A 46 4.74 -13.09 24.84
C LYS A 46 5.03 -12.01 23.80
N GLU A 47 4.30 -12.04 22.71
CA GLU A 47 4.39 -11.02 21.66
C GLU A 47 3.99 -9.63 22.19
N ILE A 48 2.91 -9.54 22.97
CA ILE A 48 2.49 -8.28 23.62
C ILE A 48 3.55 -7.78 24.60
N THR A 49 4.17 -8.68 25.37
CA THR A 49 5.27 -8.32 26.28
C THR A 49 6.47 -7.74 25.51
N LEU A 50 6.86 -8.37 24.38
CA LEU A 50 7.89 -7.86 23.48
C LEU A 50 7.55 -6.45 22.99
N LEU A 51 6.32 -6.23 22.50
CA LEU A 51 5.87 -4.94 21.99
C LEU A 51 5.85 -3.84 23.06
N ARG A 52 5.39 -4.17 24.29
CA ARG A 52 5.43 -3.23 25.42
C ARG A 52 6.86 -2.86 25.78
N LYS A 53 7.79 -3.82 25.76
CA LYS A 53 9.21 -3.57 26.00
C LYS A 53 9.81 -2.67 24.93
N ALA A 54 9.51 -2.90 23.65
CA ALA A 54 9.97 -2.08 22.55
C ALA A 54 9.45 -0.63 22.65
N TYR A 55 8.15 -0.47 22.96
CA TYR A 55 7.57 0.85 23.22
C TYR A 55 8.23 1.57 24.41
N ALA A 56 8.45 0.87 25.53
CA ALA A 56 9.08 1.45 26.71
C ALA A 56 10.50 1.96 26.41
N LEU A 57 11.31 1.17 25.70
CA LEU A 57 12.63 1.59 25.27
C LEU A 57 12.57 2.81 24.35
N ALA A 58 11.72 2.79 23.32
CA ALA A 58 11.56 3.92 22.41
C ALA A 58 11.10 5.19 23.14
N ARG A 59 10.17 5.06 24.09
CA ARG A 59 9.68 6.19 24.90
C ARG A 59 10.80 6.82 25.73
N THR A 60 11.59 5.99 26.42
CA THR A 60 12.73 6.48 27.23
C THR A 60 13.80 7.09 26.35
N ALA A 61 14.12 6.45 25.22
CA ALA A 61 15.17 6.91 24.29
C ALA A 61 14.84 8.27 23.67
N HIS A 62 13.58 8.57 23.42
CA HIS A 62 13.10 9.83 22.84
C HIS A 62 12.53 10.81 23.86
N GLU A 63 12.78 10.59 25.17
CA GLU A 63 12.30 11.50 26.21
C GLU A 63 12.89 12.91 26.03
N GLY A 64 12.03 13.92 26.09
CA GLY A 64 12.43 15.32 25.89
C GLY A 64 12.68 15.73 24.44
N GLN A 65 12.57 14.83 23.47
CA GLN A 65 12.68 15.15 22.05
C GLN A 65 11.31 15.56 21.47
N PHE A 66 11.33 16.56 20.59
CA PHE A 66 10.12 17.07 19.93
C PHE A 66 10.33 17.16 18.41
N ARG A 67 9.26 16.87 17.66
CA ARG A 67 9.24 17.11 16.22
C ARG A 67 9.06 18.61 15.91
N LYS A 68 9.31 18.99 14.66
CA LYS A 68 9.15 20.39 14.21
C LYS A 68 7.74 20.96 14.36
N GLY A 69 6.73 20.10 14.43
CA GLY A 69 5.35 20.47 14.73
C GLY A 69 5.07 20.73 16.22
N GLY A 70 6.06 20.53 17.10
CA GLY A 70 5.92 20.68 18.56
C GLY A 70 5.39 19.42 19.29
N GLU A 71 5.08 18.36 18.56
CA GLU A 71 4.64 17.09 19.13
C GLU A 71 5.82 16.28 19.71
N PRO A 72 5.64 15.52 20.81
CA PRO A 72 6.67 14.62 21.30
C PRO A 72 7.11 13.63 20.23
N TYR A 73 8.42 13.41 20.11
CA TYR A 73 9.00 12.57 19.05
C TYR A 73 8.44 11.15 19.04
N ILE A 74 8.19 10.58 20.22
CA ILE A 74 7.65 9.22 20.40
C ILE A 74 6.31 8.98 19.66
N MET A 75 5.55 10.03 19.34
CA MET A 75 4.32 9.91 18.54
C MET A 75 4.61 9.32 17.15
N HIS A 76 5.80 9.58 16.60
CA HIS A 76 6.21 9.03 15.31
C HIS A 76 6.43 7.52 15.35
N PRO A 77 7.29 6.95 16.19
CA PRO A 77 7.42 5.50 16.33
C PRO A 77 6.11 4.78 16.63
N VAL A 78 5.26 5.36 17.48
CA VAL A 78 3.93 4.81 17.77
C VAL A 78 3.06 4.77 16.51
N SER A 79 3.05 5.84 15.72
CA SER A 79 2.27 5.90 14.47
C SER A 79 2.82 4.93 13.42
N VAL A 80 4.14 4.80 13.28
CA VAL A 80 4.78 3.83 12.38
C VAL A 80 4.44 2.40 12.80
N ALA A 81 4.55 2.07 14.08
CA ALA A 81 4.17 0.77 14.62
C ALA A 81 2.69 0.46 14.39
N THR A 82 1.81 1.47 14.51
CA THR A 82 0.37 1.33 14.22
C THR A 82 0.13 1.00 12.74
N ILE A 83 0.77 1.70 11.81
CA ILE A 83 0.68 1.42 10.37
C ILE A 83 1.13 -0.02 10.07
N ILE A 84 2.28 -0.44 10.64
CA ILE A 84 2.82 -1.79 10.47
C ILE A 84 1.85 -2.84 11.02
N ALA A 85 1.25 -2.59 12.17
CA ALA A 85 0.36 -3.53 12.84
C ALA A 85 -1.03 -3.61 12.17
N GLU A 86 -1.64 -2.48 11.84
CA GLU A 86 -3.06 -2.39 11.46
C GLU A 86 -3.27 -2.26 9.96
N ASP A 87 -2.47 -1.43 9.29
CA ASP A 87 -2.58 -1.25 7.84
C ASP A 87 -1.88 -2.37 7.08
N PHE A 88 -0.70 -2.80 7.57
CA PHE A 88 0.11 -3.84 6.94
C PHE A 88 -0.08 -5.22 7.55
N MET A 89 -0.73 -5.34 8.70
CA MET A 89 -1.02 -6.61 9.37
C MET A 89 0.23 -7.48 9.64
N MET A 90 1.39 -6.86 9.86
CA MET A 90 2.67 -7.56 10.01
C MET A 90 2.84 -8.22 11.39
N ASP A 91 3.90 -9.03 11.55
CA ASP A 91 4.23 -9.77 12.77
C ASP A 91 4.75 -8.87 13.91
N ALA A 92 4.82 -9.43 15.12
CA ALA A 92 5.24 -8.70 16.32
C ALA A 92 6.66 -8.14 16.21
N ASN A 93 7.60 -8.89 15.59
CA ASN A 93 8.98 -8.42 15.42
C ASN A 93 9.04 -7.19 14.50
N SER A 94 8.23 -7.19 13.43
CA SER A 94 8.09 -6.02 12.54
C SER A 94 7.50 -4.81 13.26
N VAL A 95 6.49 -5.02 14.11
CA VAL A 95 5.89 -3.95 14.92
C VAL A 95 6.87 -3.43 15.96
N ALA A 96 7.64 -4.33 16.61
CA ALA A 96 8.70 -3.95 17.54
C ALA A 96 9.80 -3.12 16.84
N ALA A 97 10.22 -3.55 15.64
CA ALA A 97 11.15 -2.78 14.82
C ALA A 97 10.58 -1.41 14.41
N GLY A 98 9.27 -1.30 14.19
CA GLY A 98 8.59 -0.02 13.97
C GLY A 98 8.68 0.93 15.15
N PHE A 99 8.57 0.44 16.40
CA PHE A 99 8.82 1.26 17.60
C PHE A 99 10.29 1.68 17.73
N LEU A 100 11.23 0.85 17.27
CA LEU A 100 12.67 1.01 17.53
C LEU A 100 13.46 1.59 16.36
N HIS A 101 12.84 1.87 15.21
CA HIS A 101 13.53 2.16 13.95
C HIS A 101 14.43 3.40 14.00
N ASP A 102 14.07 4.41 14.79
CA ASP A 102 14.86 5.66 14.96
C ASP A 102 15.72 5.64 16.24
N VAL A 103 15.53 4.69 17.16
CA VAL A 103 16.22 4.66 18.46
C VAL A 103 17.75 4.62 18.28
N VAL A 104 18.25 3.80 17.35
CA VAL A 104 19.68 3.67 17.07
C VAL A 104 20.25 4.89 16.34
N GLU A 105 19.44 5.56 15.49
CA GLU A 105 19.85 6.75 14.74
C GLU A 105 19.98 7.97 15.66
N ASP A 106 19.00 8.18 16.54
CA ASP A 106 18.78 9.43 17.26
C ASP A 106 19.24 9.37 18.73
N THR A 107 19.72 8.21 19.21
CA THR A 107 20.16 8.03 20.61
C THR A 107 21.49 7.27 20.73
N ASP A 108 21.94 7.01 21.96
CA ASP A 108 23.15 6.22 22.24
C ASP A 108 22.93 4.71 22.23
N THR A 109 21.70 4.24 22.02
CA THR A 109 21.38 2.81 21.93
C THR A 109 22.05 2.21 20.70
N THR A 110 22.70 1.07 20.86
CA THR A 110 23.40 0.37 19.77
C THR A 110 22.58 -0.79 19.20
N ILE A 111 22.92 -1.24 17.99
CA ILE A 111 22.30 -2.45 17.41
C ILE A 111 22.56 -3.68 18.27
N ASP A 112 23.71 -3.75 18.96
CA ASP A 112 24.01 -4.87 19.86
C ASP A 112 23.15 -4.86 21.13
N ASP A 113 22.74 -3.70 21.61
CA ASP A 113 21.75 -3.57 22.67
C ASP A 113 20.39 -4.07 22.22
N ILE A 114 19.95 -3.65 21.03
CA ILE A 114 18.69 -4.16 20.44
C ILE A 114 18.75 -5.68 20.27
N ARG A 115 19.87 -6.23 19.76
CA ARG A 115 20.05 -7.68 19.57
C ARG A 115 19.95 -8.43 20.89
N ARG A 116 20.59 -7.94 21.94
CA ARG A 116 20.58 -8.56 23.26
C ARG A 116 19.19 -8.56 23.88
N GLU A 117 18.40 -7.51 23.65
CA GLU A 117 17.12 -7.31 24.28
C GLU A 117 15.93 -7.88 23.51
N PHE A 118 16.00 -7.86 22.17
CA PHE A 118 14.88 -8.19 21.28
C PHE A 118 15.19 -9.30 20.28
N GLY A 119 16.44 -9.81 20.27
CA GLY A 119 16.88 -10.88 19.39
C GLY A 119 17.36 -10.42 18.01
N ASP A 120 17.91 -11.38 17.24
CA ASP A 120 18.56 -11.12 15.95
C ASP A 120 17.59 -10.60 14.89
N ASP A 121 16.35 -11.06 14.90
CA ASP A 121 15.35 -10.68 13.88
C ASP A 121 14.97 -9.21 13.99
N VAL A 122 14.63 -8.73 15.18
CA VAL A 122 14.33 -7.31 15.41
C VAL A 122 15.56 -6.45 15.16
N ALA A 123 16.74 -6.88 15.64
CA ALA A 123 18.00 -6.15 15.44
C ALA A 123 18.34 -6.00 13.95
N PHE A 124 18.15 -7.05 13.15
CA PHE A 124 18.34 -6.98 11.70
C PHE A 124 17.40 -5.97 11.05
N LEU A 125 16.09 -6.01 11.36
CA LEU A 125 15.12 -5.08 10.80
C LEU A 125 15.44 -3.64 11.16
N VAL A 126 15.78 -3.35 12.43
CA VAL A 126 16.19 -2.02 12.88
C VAL A 126 17.47 -1.58 12.17
N GLN A 127 18.48 -2.44 12.08
CA GLN A 127 19.77 -2.12 11.44
C GLN A 127 19.59 -1.67 9.98
N VAL A 128 18.74 -2.36 9.24
CA VAL A 128 18.55 -2.07 7.81
C VAL A 128 17.80 -0.77 7.58
N VAL A 129 16.84 -0.42 8.44
CA VAL A 129 16.06 0.81 8.29
C VAL A 129 16.76 2.04 8.87
N THR A 130 17.75 1.83 9.74
CA THR A 130 18.58 2.88 10.35
C THR A 130 19.62 3.40 9.35
N LYS A 131 19.76 4.72 9.23
CA LYS A 131 20.83 5.32 8.41
C LYS A 131 22.20 5.16 9.08
N PRO A 132 23.27 4.86 8.33
CA PRO A 132 24.62 4.79 8.89
C PRO A 132 25.04 6.12 9.55
N LYS A 133 25.53 6.07 10.80
CA LYS A 133 26.04 7.27 11.53
C LYS A 133 27.31 7.86 10.91
N SER A 134 28.10 7.09 10.16
CA SER A 134 29.38 7.50 9.57
C SER A 134 29.18 7.94 8.13
N HIS A 135 29.09 9.24 7.92
CA HIS A 135 29.29 9.82 6.58
C HIS A 135 30.59 10.62 6.58
N ALA A 136 31.45 10.36 5.61
CA ALA A 136 32.61 11.19 5.38
C ALA A 136 32.20 12.66 5.19
N PRO A 137 32.86 13.63 5.84
CA PRO A 137 32.58 15.04 5.64
C PRO A 137 32.78 15.38 4.14
N GLY A 138 31.70 15.92 3.50
CA GLY A 138 31.79 16.38 2.11
C GLY A 138 31.05 15.51 1.06
N GLN A 139 30.45 14.39 1.43
CA GLN A 139 29.54 13.68 0.49
C GLN A 139 28.30 14.51 0.18
N ALA A 140 27.99 14.66 -1.11
CA ALA A 140 26.78 15.33 -1.56
C ALA A 140 25.52 14.61 -1.03
N ASP A 141 24.46 15.37 -0.70
CA ASP A 141 23.20 14.82 -0.18
C ASP A 141 22.59 13.72 -1.07
N LEU A 142 22.82 13.79 -2.38
CA LEU A 142 22.38 12.79 -3.35
C LEU A 142 23.07 11.43 -3.14
N ALA A 143 24.38 11.40 -2.96
CA ALA A 143 25.13 10.16 -2.73
C ALA A 143 24.73 9.48 -1.40
N LYS A 144 24.35 10.28 -0.38
CA LYS A 144 23.84 9.75 0.90
C LYS A 144 22.47 9.07 0.73
N GLN A 145 21.60 9.68 -0.02
CA GLN A 145 20.26 9.14 -0.29
C GLN A 145 20.34 7.84 -1.09
N GLU A 146 21.18 7.83 -2.10
CA GLU A 146 21.42 6.67 -2.93
C GLU A 146 21.95 5.48 -2.12
N ASN A 147 22.97 5.69 -1.28
CA ASN A 147 23.52 4.63 -0.43
C ASN A 147 22.49 4.05 0.54
N ASN A 148 21.70 4.89 1.20
CA ASN A 148 20.62 4.45 2.07
C ASN A 148 19.58 3.63 1.31
N PHE A 149 19.34 4.03 0.09
CA PHE A 149 18.37 3.41 -0.80
C PHE A 149 18.88 2.06 -1.33
N ARG A 150 20.13 2.00 -1.79
CA ARG A 150 20.79 0.75 -2.17
C ARG A 150 20.76 -0.25 -1.03
N GLN A 151 21.10 0.16 0.19
CA GLN A 151 21.08 -0.70 1.37
C GLN A 151 19.67 -1.27 1.60
N LEU A 152 18.64 -0.44 1.51
CA LEU A 152 17.25 -0.87 1.66
C LEU A 152 16.85 -1.90 0.60
N LEU A 153 17.18 -1.64 -0.66
CA LEU A 153 16.86 -2.56 -1.76
C LEU A 153 17.61 -3.89 -1.66
N TYR A 154 18.90 -3.87 -1.32
CA TYR A 154 19.65 -5.11 -1.12
C TYR A 154 19.13 -5.94 0.07
N SER A 155 18.61 -5.28 1.09
CA SER A 155 18.00 -5.97 2.23
C SER A 155 16.72 -6.70 1.87
N MET A 156 16.01 -6.24 0.83
CA MET A 156 14.77 -6.84 0.35
C MET A 156 14.96 -8.32 -0.07
N ARG A 157 16.13 -8.65 -0.64
CA ARG A 157 16.47 -10.04 -1.01
C ARG A 157 16.53 -10.95 0.21
N ARG A 158 16.95 -10.42 1.36
CA ARG A 158 17.00 -11.15 2.63
C ARG A 158 15.66 -11.13 3.35
N ASP A 159 15.02 -9.95 3.42
CA ASP A 159 13.77 -9.77 4.13
C ASP A 159 12.99 -8.54 3.64
N ILE A 160 11.89 -8.78 2.98
CA ILE A 160 10.99 -7.72 2.47
C ILE A 160 10.41 -6.84 3.59
N ARG A 161 10.36 -7.33 4.85
CA ARG A 161 9.82 -6.57 5.98
C ARG A 161 10.54 -5.25 6.19
N ALA A 162 11.86 -5.19 5.95
CA ALA A 162 12.65 -3.97 6.08
C ALA A 162 12.11 -2.85 5.18
N VAL A 163 11.76 -3.18 3.94
CA VAL A 163 11.17 -2.23 3.00
C VAL A 163 9.78 -1.80 3.43
N LEU A 164 8.97 -2.73 3.94
CA LEU A 164 7.63 -2.43 4.43
C LEU A 164 7.64 -1.49 5.63
N ILE A 165 8.58 -1.67 6.56
CA ILE A 165 8.80 -0.75 7.69
C ILE A 165 9.17 0.65 7.16
N LYS A 166 10.06 0.72 6.16
CA LYS A 166 10.47 2.01 5.57
C LYS A 166 9.34 2.70 4.81
N LEU A 167 8.45 1.92 4.18
CA LEU A 167 7.22 2.45 3.57
C LEU A 167 6.24 3.01 4.62
N ALA A 168 6.13 2.36 5.79
CA ALA A 168 5.32 2.86 6.90
C ALA A 168 5.88 4.17 7.48
N ASP A 169 7.20 4.23 7.69
CA ASP A 169 7.92 5.46 8.08
C ASP A 169 7.66 6.58 7.07
N ARG A 170 7.85 6.31 5.77
CA ARG A 170 7.60 7.29 4.71
C ARG A 170 6.16 7.78 4.71
N LEU A 171 5.19 6.90 4.87
CA LEU A 171 3.77 7.28 4.92
C LEU A 171 3.50 8.23 6.09
N HIS A 172 3.98 7.90 7.30
CA HIS A 172 3.80 8.78 8.45
C HIS A 172 4.51 10.13 8.25
N ASN A 173 5.73 10.13 7.71
CA ASN A 173 6.46 11.36 7.41
C ASN A 173 5.70 12.23 6.39
N MET A 174 5.05 11.65 5.38
CA MET A 174 4.22 12.37 4.42
C MET A 174 2.95 12.94 5.06
N ARG A 175 2.31 12.21 5.99
CA ARG A 175 1.13 12.67 6.74
C ARG A 175 1.45 13.88 7.62
N SER A 176 2.65 13.95 8.18
CA SER A 176 3.11 15.03 9.08
C SER A 176 3.98 16.11 8.38
N LEU A 177 4.10 16.06 7.04
CA LEU A 177 5.02 16.89 6.27
C LEU A 177 4.69 18.40 6.31
N GLY A 178 3.45 18.75 6.66
CA GLY A 178 2.97 20.14 6.71
C GLY A 178 3.77 21.07 7.65
N SER A 179 4.39 20.53 8.70
CA SER A 179 5.21 21.27 9.65
C SER A 179 6.61 21.61 9.14
N MET A 180 7.02 21.10 7.97
CA MET A 180 8.35 21.32 7.39
C MET A 180 8.37 22.57 6.52
N GLN A 181 9.59 23.10 6.28
CA GLN A 181 9.77 24.21 5.34
C GLN A 181 9.43 23.79 3.89
N PRO A 182 8.90 24.69 3.04
CA PRO A 182 8.43 24.37 1.68
C PRO A 182 9.47 23.65 0.80
N VAL A 183 10.74 24.05 0.88
CA VAL A 183 11.83 23.40 0.12
C VAL A 183 11.99 21.93 0.52
N LYS A 184 11.88 21.61 1.83
CA LYS A 184 11.95 20.24 2.32
C LYS A 184 10.68 19.45 1.96
N GLN A 185 9.51 20.12 2.01
CA GLN A 185 8.26 19.51 1.57
C GLN A 185 8.36 19.08 0.10
N MET A 186 8.83 19.96 -0.77
CA MET A 186 8.99 19.68 -2.20
C MET A 186 9.96 18.52 -2.46
N LYS A 187 11.12 18.51 -1.77
CA LYS A 187 12.11 17.43 -1.89
C LYS A 187 11.53 16.08 -1.47
N ILE A 188 10.96 16.00 -0.26
CA ILE A 188 10.43 14.74 0.29
C ILE A 188 9.23 14.25 -0.52
N ALA A 189 8.35 15.15 -0.97
CA ALA A 189 7.22 14.81 -1.83
C ALA A 189 7.68 14.31 -3.21
N GLY A 190 8.72 14.94 -3.79
CA GLY A 190 9.33 14.50 -5.04
C GLY A 190 9.92 13.10 -4.95
N GLU A 191 10.71 12.80 -3.92
CA GLU A 191 11.25 11.47 -3.66
C GLU A 191 10.14 10.43 -3.49
N THR A 192 9.06 10.81 -2.80
CA THR A 192 7.93 9.92 -2.55
C THR A 192 7.20 9.56 -3.82
N ASP A 193 6.94 10.54 -4.68
CA ASP A 193 6.25 10.36 -5.96
C ASP A 193 7.09 9.55 -6.96
N PHE A 194 8.39 9.87 -7.01
CA PHE A 194 9.29 9.25 -7.96
C PHE A 194 9.63 7.80 -7.60
N PHE A 195 9.69 7.47 -6.32
CA PHE A 195 10.25 6.22 -5.85
C PHE A 195 9.30 5.39 -4.97
N TYR A 196 8.86 5.94 -3.82
CA TYR A 196 8.11 5.12 -2.85
C TYR A 196 6.70 4.74 -3.33
N ALA A 197 6.03 5.61 -4.07
CA ALA A 197 4.70 5.31 -4.59
C ALA A 197 4.74 4.25 -5.71
N PRO A 198 5.64 4.30 -6.71
CA PRO A 198 5.83 3.22 -7.69
C PRO A 198 6.25 1.91 -7.03
N PHE A 199 7.10 1.97 -6.02
CA PHE A 199 7.52 0.78 -5.28
C PHE A 199 6.34 0.13 -4.54
N ALA A 200 5.52 0.91 -3.86
CA ALA A 200 4.28 0.44 -3.23
C ALA A 200 3.32 -0.18 -4.27
N ASN A 201 3.24 0.39 -5.49
CA ASN A 201 2.47 -0.18 -6.58
C ASN A 201 2.96 -1.58 -6.97
N ARG A 202 4.27 -1.74 -7.11
CA ARG A 202 4.89 -3.01 -7.50
C ARG A 202 4.67 -4.11 -6.45
N LEU A 203 4.64 -3.75 -5.18
CA LEU A 203 4.31 -4.65 -4.07
C LEU A 203 2.80 -4.92 -3.91
N GLY A 204 1.95 -4.39 -4.79
CA GLY A 204 0.49 -4.56 -4.71
C GLY A 204 -0.19 -3.75 -3.60
N LEU A 205 0.54 -2.83 -2.94
CA LEU A 205 0.06 -2.00 -1.83
C LEU A 205 -0.75 -0.80 -2.35
N ASN A 206 -1.87 -1.08 -3.02
CA ASN A 206 -2.61 -0.08 -3.78
C ASN A 206 -3.15 1.07 -2.92
N ASN A 207 -3.55 0.82 -1.67
CA ASN A 207 -4.01 1.88 -0.78
C ASN A 207 -2.86 2.80 -0.39
N LEU A 208 -1.71 2.23 -0.02
CA LEU A 208 -0.51 2.98 0.32
C LEU A 208 -0.03 3.83 -0.87
N ARG A 209 0.09 3.23 -2.05
CA ARG A 209 0.44 3.94 -3.28
C ARG A 209 -0.42 5.17 -3.51
N ARG A 210 -1.75 4.97 -3.50
CA ARG A 210 -2.72 6.06 -3.74
C ARG A 210 -2.59 7.19 -2.72
N GLU A 211 -2.36 6.85 -1.45
CA GLU A 211 -2.17 7.86 -0.41
C GLU A 211 -0.85 8.60 -0.59
N LEU A 212 0.26 7.89 -0.88
CA LEU A 212 1.56 8.52 -1.14
C LEU A 212 1.52 9.45 -2.36
N GLU A 213 0.93 9.00 -3.49
CA GLU A 213 0.73 9.84 -4.69
C GLU A 213 -0.08 11.11 -4.37
N ASN A 214 -1.17 10.97 -3.62
CA ASN A 214 -2.05 12.08 -3.28
C ASN A 214 -1.40 13.08 -2.30
N LEU A 215 -0.68 12.59 -1.29
CA LEU A 215 0.10 13.44 -0.39
C LEU A 215 1.24 14.14 -1.13
N SER A 216 1.94 13.45 -2.04
CA SER A 216 2.97 14.06 -2.88
C SER A 216 2.39 15.17 -3.75
N PHE A 217 1.26 14.94 -4.37
CA PHE A 217 0.56 15.95 -5.17
C PHE A 217 0.14 17.17 -4.34
N ARG A 218 -0.34 16.95 -3.10
CA ARG A 218 -0.71 18.04 -2.17
C ARG A 218 0.44 19.00 -1.93
N PHE A 219 1.66 18.49 -1.73
CA PHE A 219 2.82 19.34 -1.41
C PHE A 219 3.53 19.87 -2.65
N ARG A 220 3.45 19.17 -3.79
CA ARG A 220 4.07 19.62 -5.05
C ARG A 220 3.22 20.60 -5.84
N CYS A 221 1.90 20.49 -5.73
CA CYS A 221 0.94 21.31 -6.48
C CYS A 221 -0.22 21.76 -5.56
N PRO A 222 0.04 22.53 -4.49
CA PRO A 222 -0.94 22.80 -3.43
C PRO A 222 -2.21 23.50 -3.91
N GLU A 223 -2.09 24.50 -4.78
CA GLU A 223 -3.25 25.23 -5.31
C GLU A 223 -4.17 24.33 -6.14
N ARG A 224 -3.56 23.50 -7.00
CA ARG A 224 -4.28 22.56 -7.86
C ARG A 224 -4.92 21.44 -7.03
N TYR A 225 -4.22 20.92 -6.02
CA TYR A 225 -4.75 19.97 -5.07
C TYR A 225 -5.97 20.51 -4.35
N GLU A 226 -5.89 21.73 -3.78
CA GLU A 226 -6.96 22.33 -3.00
C GLU A 226 -8.20 22.64 -3.86
N ARG A 227 -8.00 23.09 -5.09
CA ARG A 227 -9.10 23.28 -6.04
C ARG A 227 -9.85 21.98 -6.32
N LEU A 228 -9.12 20.88 -6.59
CA LEU A 228 -9.72 19.59 -6.86
C LEU A 228 -10.37 18.99 -5.60
N ARG A 229 -9.76 19.15 -4.43
CA ARG A 229 -10.32 18.70 -3.17
C ARG A 229 -11.70 19.32 -2.92
N ARG A 230 -11.83 20.66 -3.07
CA ARG A 230 -13.09 21.37 -2.91
C ARG A 230 -14.15 20.94 -3.92
N ALA A 231 -13.76 20.77 -5.18
CA ALA A 231 -14.69 20.30 -6.21
C ALA A 231 -15.22 18.89 -5.91
N LEU A 232 -14.34 17.97 -5.44
CA LEU A 232 -14.74 16.61 -5.08
C LEU A 232 -15.58 16.57 -3.81
N GLU A 233 -15.34 17.44 -2.83
CA GLU A 233 -16.17 17.54 -1.62
C GLU A 233 -17.57 18.04 -1.93
N ALA A 234 -17.69 19.06 -2.81
CA ALA A 234 -18.98 19.55 -3.28
C ALA A 234 -19.77 18.48 -4.03
N ASP A 235 -19.11 17.79 -4.98
CA ASP A 235 -19.70 16.66 -5.71
C ASP A 235 -20.15 15.53 -4.78
N ARG A 236 -19.34 15.18 -3.78
CA ARG A 236 -19.67 14.17 -2.78
C ARG A 236 -20.94 14.53 -2.00
N ALA A 237 -21.07 15.79 -1.58
CA ALA A 237 -22.25 16.26 -0.87
C ALA A 237 -23.50 16.19 -1.76
N GLU A 238 -23.39 16.62 -3.01
CA GLU A 238 -24.48 16.60 -3.98
C GLU A 238 -24.95 15.18 -4.33
N GLN A 239 -24.00 14.24 -4.52
CA GLN A 239 -24.30 12.88 -4.97
C GLN A 239 -24.67 11.92 -3.84
N SER A 240 -24.49 12.30 -2.58
CA SER A 240 -24.58 11.37 -1.42
C SER A 240 -25.92 10.61 -1.37
N GLU A 241 -27.03 11.34 -1.41
CA GLU A 241 -28.38 10.74 -1.32
C GLU A 241 -28.70 9.82 -2.50
N ARG A 242 -28.32 10.22 -3.70
CA ARG A 242 -28.50 9.42 -4.91
C ARG A 242 -27.72 8.12 -4.85
N LEU A 243 -26.45 8.18 -4.43
CA LEU A 243 -25.61 7.00 -4.30
C LEU A 243 -26.06 6.06 -3.18
N GLU A 244 -26.65 6.61 -2.13
CA GLU A 244 -27.24 5.81 -1.07
C GLU A 244 -28.48 5.02 -1.58
N ARG A 245 -29.36 5.67 -2.36
CA ARG A 245 -30.49 4.97 -3.02
C ARG A 245 -29.98 3.88 -3.97
N LEU A 246 -29.00 4.17 -4.83
CA LEU A 246 -28.43 3.19 -5.75
C LEU A 246 -27.84 1.98 -5.01
N THR A 247 -27.05 2.21 -3.99
CA THR A 247 -26.42 1.14 -3.20
C THR A 247 -27.46 0.33 -2.42
N ALA A 248 -28.52 0.96 -1.91
CA ALA A 248 -29.64 0.27 -1.26
C ALA A 248 -30.38 -0.62 -2.25
N ARG A 249 -30.65 -0.12 -3.47
CA ARG A 249 -31.30 -0.91 -4.53
C ARG A 249 -30.47 -2.12 -4.94
N ILE A 250 -29.15 -1.94 -5.12
CA ILE A 250 -28.22 -3.04 -5.43
C ILE A 250 -28.27 -4.12 -4.33
N ARG A 251 -28.17 -3.73 -3.06
CA ARG A 251 -28.23 -4.67 -1.94
C ARG A 251 -29.56 -5.44 -1.92
N HIS A 252 -30.67 -4.74 -2.13
CA HIS A 252 -32.00 -5.36 -2.14
C HIS A 252 -32.13 -6.41 -3.24
N LEU A 253 -31.77 -6.06 -4.49
CA LEU A 253 -31.82 -6.98 -5.63
C LEU A 253 -30.99 -8.25 -5.40
N LEU A 254 -29.80 -8.11 -4.85
CA LEU A 254 -28.90 -9.25 -4.60
C LEU A 254 -29.37 -10.10 -3.41
N SER A 255 -29.97 -9.48 -2.39
CA SER A 255 -30.55 -10.19 -1.24
C SER A 255 -31.74 -11.03 -1.64
N GLU A 256 -32.61 -10.56 -2.56
CA GLU A 256 -33.75 -11.35 -3.12
C GLU A 256 -33.26 -12.62 -3.81
N GLU A 257 -32.05 -12.60 -4.39
CA GLU A 257 -31.42 -13.76 -5.03
C GLU A 257 -30.50 -14.57 -4.07
N GLY A 258 -30.56 -14.30 -2.77
CA GLY A 258 -29.85 -15.01 -1.74
C GLY A 258 -28.34 -14.69 -1.71
N ILE A 259 -27.92 -13.54 -2.24
CA ILE A 259 -26.53 -13.07 -2.22
C ILE A 259 -26.43 -11.83 -1.33
N GLU A 260 -25.99 -12.03 -0.10
CA GLU A 260 -25.72 -10.91 0.82
C GLU A 260 -24.42 -10.19 0.44
N VAL A 261 -24.51 -8.86 0.25
CA VAL A 261 -23.38 -8.03 -0.13
C VAL A 261 -23.24 -6.80 0.75
N ARG A 262 -22.02 -6.34 0.91
CA ARG A 262 -21.70 -5.02 1.43
C ARG A 262 -21.44 -4.09 0.24
N THR A 263 -21.94 -2.87 0.30
CA THR A 263 -21.70 -1.85 -0.72
C THR A 263 -20.89 -0.71 -0.14
N GLU A 264 -19.95 -0.18 -0.91
CA GLU A 264 -19.13 0.98 -0.55
C GLU A 264 -19.07 1.95 -1.73
N VAL A 265 -19.19 3.23 -1.45
CA VAL A 265 -18.89 4.28 -2.44
C VAL A 265 -17.48 4.81 -2.18
N ARG A 266 -16.57 4.55 -3.12
CA ARG A 266 -15.17 4.97 -3.03
C ARG A 266 -14.90 6.15 -3.94
N TYR A 267 -14.72 7.32 -3.36
CA TYR A 267 -14.35 8.52 -4.09
C TYR A 267 -12.89 8.48 -4.55
N ARG A 268 -12.63 8.99 -5.74
CA ARG A 268 -11.27 9.16 -6.24
C ARG A 268 -10.58 10.31 -5.51
N LEU A 269 -9.27 10.19 -5.34
CA LEU A 269 -8.45 11.22 -4.70
C LEU A 269 -8.09 12.33 -5.70
N PRO A 270 -7.81 13.57 -5.25
CA PRO A 270 -7.41 14.68 -6.11
C PRO A 270 -6.34 14.35 -7.14
N TYR A 271 -5.27 13.64 -6.75
CA TYR A 271 -4.23 13.21 -7.68
C TYR A 271 -4.78 12.32 -8.81
N SER A 272 -5.64 11.36 -8.49
CA SER A 272 -6.22 10.46 -9.48
C SER A 272 -7.12 11.19 -10.49
N ILE A 273 -7.81 12.24 -10.05
CA ILE A 273 -8.60 13.11 -10.93
C ILE A 273 -7.67 13.96 -11.79
N ASP A 274 -6.66 14.57 -11.21
CA ASP A 274 -5.65 15.35 -11.90
C ASP A 274 -4.97 14.56 -13.04
N ARG A 275 -4.60 13.31 -12.75
CA ARG A 275 -4.06 12.40 -13.76
C ARG A 275 -5.07 12.17 -14.89
N SER A 276 -6.32 11.86 -14.55
CA SER A 276 -7.37 11.66 -15.56
C SER A 276 -7.63 12.89 -16.41
N MET A 277 -7.59 14.10 -15.82
CA MET A 277 -7.70 15.36 -16.55
C MET A 277 -6.56 15.55 -17.55
N ARG A 278 -5.32 15.23 -17.13
CA ARG A 278 -4.14 15.30 -18.02
C ARG A 278 -4.21 14.29 -19.16
N ASP A 279 -4.61 13.05 -18.84
CA ASP A 279 -4.68 11.95 -19.82
C ASP A 279 -5.80 12.18 -20.86
N THR A 280 -6.90 12.81 -20.47
CA THR A 280 -8.09 13.03 -21.35
C THR A 280 -8.21 14.43 -21.91
N GLY A 281 -7.46 15.42 -21.38
CA GLY A 281 -7.59 16.82 -21.74
C GLY A 281 -8.90 17.46 -21.24
N ARG A 282 -9.63 16.83 -20.31
CA ARG A 282 -10.94 17.30 -19.81
C ARG A 282 -10.81 18.02 -18.48
N ASP A 283 -11.70 18.97 -18.23
CA ASP A 283 -11.83 19.63 -16.93
C ASP A 283 -12.48 18.70 -15.89
N VAL A 284 -12.37 19.06 -14.61
CA VAL A 284 -12.86 18.26 -13.48
C VAL A 284 -14.35 17.92 -13.58
N GLU A 285 -15.16 18.85 -14.11
CA GLU A 285 -16.61 18.65 -14.31
C GLU A 285 -16.93 17.59 -15.36
N HIS A 286 -16.02 17.38 -16.31
CA HIS A 286 -16.15 16.42 -17.41
C HIS A 286 -15.36 15.13 -17.19
N VAL A 287 -14.67 14.98 -16.05
CA VAL A 287 -14.04 13.71 -15.68
C VAL A 287 -15.12 12.71 -15.29
N GLU A 288 -15.26 11.68 -16.09
CA GLU A 288 -16.12 10.53 -15.77
C GLU A 288 -15.60 9.78 -14.54
N HIS A 289 -16.50 9.13 -13.79
CA HIS A 289 -16.14 8.22 -12.69
C HIS A 289 -15.30 8.89 -11.56
N ARG A 290 -15.81 9.96 -10.96
CA ARG A 290 -15.23 10.60 -9.76
C ARG A 290 -15.32 9.71 -8.52
N TYR A 291 -16.14 8.68 -8.57
CA TYR A 291 -16.30 7.63 -7.56
C TYR A 291 -16.54 6.27 -8.24
N VAL A 292 -16.48 5.23 -7.45
CA VAL A 292 -16.77 3.85 -7.85
C VAL A 292 -17.67 3.24 -6.78
N VAL A 293 -18.71 2.55 -7.20
CA VAL A 293 -19.55 1.74 -6.30
C VAL A 293 -18.97 0.33 -6.24
N ARG A 294 -18.56 -0.11 -5.06
CA ARG A 294 -18.04 -1.46 -4.82
C ARG A 294 -19.15 -2.34 -4.26
N VAL A 295 -19.36 -3.47 -4.88
CA VAL A 295 -20.24 -4.54 -4.46
C VAL A 295 -19.36 -5.69 -3.96
N ILE A 296 -19.39 -5.96 -2.67
CA ILE A 296 -18.46 -6.87 -2.01
C ILE A 296 -19.25 -7.99 -1.34
N TYR A 297 -19.01 -9.24 -1.77
CA TYR A 297 -19.59 -10.42 -1.18
C TYR A 297 -18.61 -11.14 -0.25
N ASP A 298 -19.14 -11.76 0.81
CA ASP A 298 -18.37 -12.63 1.71
C ASP A 298 -18.73 -14.09 1.40
N ARG A 299 -17.75 -14.88 0.98
CA ARG A 299 -17.96 -16.31 0.67
C ARG A 299 -18.56 -17.09 1.83
N ALA A 300 -18.16 -16.76 3.07
CA ALA A 300 -18.66 -17.41 4.27
C ALA A 300 -20.16 -17.14 4.56
N ARG A 301 -20.77 -16.17 3.86
CA ARG A 301 -22.18 -15.81 3.99
C ARG A 301 -23.02 -16.25 2.78
N LEU A 302 -22.40 -16.88 1.80
CA LEU A 302 -23.12 -17.41 0.64
C LEU A 302 -23.88 -18.68 1.03
N THR A 303 -24.91 -19.00 0.25
CA THR A 303 -25.60 -20.27 0.38
C THR A 303 -24.63 -21.44 0.10
N PRO A 304 -24.83 -22.64 0.70
CA PRO A 304 -23.94 -23.79 0.50
C PRO A 304 -23.71 -24.15 -0.98
N LEU A 305 -24.71 -23.89 -1.84
CA LEU A 305 -24.59 -24.09 -3.28
C LEU A 305 -23.59 -23.16 -3.95
N LEU A 306 -23.39 -21.95 -3.43
CA LEU A 306 -22.48 -20.95 -3.96
C LEU A 306 -21.10 -20.96 -3.27
N GLU A 307 -20.98 -21.54 -2.09
CA GLU A 307 -19.72 -21.58 -1.33
C GLU A 307 -18.59 -22.31 -2.08
N SER A 308 -18.92 -23.38 -2.81
CA SER A 308 -17.97 -24.16 -3.61
C SER A 308 -17.72 -23.63 -5.02
N VAL A 309 -18.48 -22.61 -5.46
CA VAL A 309 -18.39 -22.07 -6.82
C VAL A 309 -17.21 -21.11 -6.96
N PRO A 310 -16.45 -21.10 -8.08
CA PRO A 310 -15.38 -20.15 -8.30
C PRO A 310 -15.82 -18.68 -8.22
N ASP A 311 -14.96 -17.80 -7.71
CA ASP A 311 -15.26 -16.36 -7.61
C ASP A 311 -15.71 -15.72 -8.93
N LYS A 312 -15.13 -16.14 -10.07
CA LYS A 312 -15.59 -15.72 -11.39
C LYS A 312 -17.08 -15.96 -11.60
N THR A 313 -17.55 -17.14 -11.27
CA THR A 313 -18.96 -17.51 -11.48
C THR A 313 -19.89 -16.71 -10.58
N ILE A 314 -19.48 -16.44 -9.32
CA ILE A 314 -20.23 -15.58 -8.40
C ILE A 314 -20.28 -14.14 -8.94
N CYS A 315 -19.16 -13.60 -9.39
CA CYS A 315 -19.09 -12.27 -9.99
C CYS A 315 -19.98 -12.15 -11.24
N LEU A 316 -19.97 -13.18 -12.10
CA LEU A 316 -20.85 -13.23 -13.30
C LEU A 316 -22.34 -13.35 -12.94
N ARG A 317 -22.69 -14.07 -11.87
CA ARG A 317 -24.07 -14.14 -11.38
C ARG A 317 -24.53 -12.78 -10.86
N ILE A 318 -23.72 -12.10 -10.04
CA ILE A 318 -24.00 -10.74 -9.57
C ILE A 318 -24.15 -9.78 -10.76
N TYR A 319 -23.23 -9.84 -11.72
CA TYR A 319 -23.29 -9.05 -12.96
C TYR A 319 -24.62 -9.30 -13.71
N GLY A 320 -25.03 -10.56 -13.89
CA GLY A 320 -26.27 -10.93 -14.57
C GLY A 320 -27.52 -10.36 -13.88
N ILE A 321 -27.57 -10.41 -12.52
CA ILE A 321 -28.68 -9.84 -11.74
C ILE A 321 -28.73 -8.32 -11.93
N LEU A 322 -27.58 -7.65 -11.84
CA LEU A 322 -27.52 -6.19 -11.99
C LEU A 322 -27.88 -5.73 -13.41
N THR A 323 -27.46 -6.46 -14.44
CA THR A 323 -27.75 -6.10 -15.85
C THR A 323 -29.17 -6.47 -16.28
N ALA A 324 -29.89 -7.31 -15.53
CA ALA A 324 -31.33 -7.53 -15.70
C ALA A 324 -32.16 -6.30 -15.28
N GLU A 325 -31.68 -5.55 -14.27
CA GLU A 325 -32.38 -4.35 -13.75
C GLU A 325 -31.84 -3.05 -14.37
N PHE A 326 -30.53 -2.92 -14.47
CA PHE A 326 -29.85 -1.70 -14.94
C PHE A 326 -29.31 -1.89 -16.36
N ARG A 327 -29.49 -0.88 -17.22
CA ARG A 327 -28.91 -0.89 -18.56
C ARG A 327 -27.39 -0.83 -18.50
N GLU A 328 -26.70 -1.79 -19.13
CA GLU A 328 -25.25 -1.80 -19.27
C GLU A 328 -24.77 -0.87 -20.39
N LYS A 329 -23.63 -0.20 -20.18
CA LYS A 329 -22.89 0.47 -21.25
C LYS A 329 -22.18 -0.60 -22.10
N ALA A 330 -22.49 -0.68 -23.38
CA ALA A 330 -21.91 -1.69 -24.26
C ALA A 330 -20.37 -1.73 -24.20
N GLY A 331 -19.81 -2.92 -24.03
CA GLY A 331 -18.36 -3.13 -23.95
C GLY A 331 -17.70 -2.62 -22.68
N SER A 332 -18.45 -2.35 -21.61
CA SER A 332 -17.91 -1.86 -20.35
C SER A 332 -17.46 -2.96 -19.37
N LEU A 333 -17.83 -4.21 -19.63
CA LEU A 333 -17.44 -5.33 -18.78
C LEU A 333 -15.93 -5.58 -18.90
N VAL A 334 -15.22 -5.48 -17.77
CA VAL A 334 -13.80 -5.81 -17.66
C VAL A 334 -13.61 -6.86 -16.56
N ASN A 335 -13.01 -7.99 -16.93
CA ASN A 335 -12.83 -9.13 -16.03
C ASN A 335 -11.39 -9.25 -15.54
N TYR A 336 -11.07 -8.59 -14.42
CA TYR A 336 -9.80 -8.75 -13.71
C TYR A 336 -9.80 -9.93 -12.73
N VAL A 337 -10.87 -10.74 -12.66
CA VAL A 337 -10.89 -11.95 -11.84
C VAL A 337 -10.09 -13.05 -12.52
N ASP A 338 -10.28 -13.24 -13.83
CA ASP A 338 -9.53 -14.20 -14.65
C ASP A 338 -8.17 -13.67 -15.09
N HIS A 339 -8.11 -12.36 -15.37
CA HIS A 339 -6.93 -11.67 -15.86
C HIS A 339 -6.50 -10.58 -14.86
N PRO A 340 -5.93 -10.98 -13.71
CA PRO A 340 -5.51 -10.02 -12.69
C PRO A 340 -4.50 -9.03 -13.25
N LYS A 341 -4.51 -7.80 -12.72
CA LYS A 341 -3.43 -6.85 -12.99
C LYS A 341 -2.11 -7.38 -12.41
N GLU A 342 -0.99 -6.89 -12.90
CA GLU A 342 0.36 -7.30 -12.46
C GLU A 342 0.57 -7.17 -10.95
N ASN A 343 -0.06 -6.17 -10.34
CA ASN A 343 -0.03 -5.95 -8.89
C ASN A 343 -1.03 -6.81 -8.12
N GLY A 344 -1.53 -7.91 -8.70
CA GLY A 344 -2.45 -8.84 -8.06
C GLY A 344 -3.89 -8.33 -7.89
N TYR A 345 -4.24 -7.16 -8.43
CA TYR A 345 -5.60 -6.62 -8.33
C TYR A 345 -6.61 -7.49 -9.05
N ARG A 346 -7.70 -7.86 -8.37
CA ARG A 346 -8.80 -8.66 -8.90
C ARG A 346 -10.14 -7.99 -8.63
N SER A 347 -10.98 -7.87 -9.65
CA SER A 347 -12.36 -7.38 -9.57
C SER A 347 -13.03 -7.55 -10.93
N MET A 348 -14.36 -7.59 -10.97
CA MET A 348 -15.12 -7.46 -12.21
C MET A 348 -15.71 -6.05 -12.26
N HIS A 349 -15.48 -5.33 -13.35
CA HIS A 349 -15.96 -3.96 -13.54
C HIS A 349 -17.04 -3.92 -14.58
N VAL A 350 -18.07 -3.11 -14.35
CA VAL A 350 -19.15 -2.85 -15.30
C VAL A 350 -19.64 -1.41 -15.12
N ARG A 351 -20.18 -0.82 -16.18
CA ARG A 351 -20.82 0.50 -16.13
C ARG A 351 -22.33 0.33 -16.37
N LEU A 352 -23.08 0.77 -15.38
CA LEU A 352 -24.54 0.70 -15.37
C LEU A 352 -25.15 2.10 -15.44
N LEU A 353 -26.28 2.24 -16.14
CA LEU A 353 -27.00 3.51 -16.25
C LEU A 353 -27.73 3.80 -14.93
N GLY A 354 -27.35 4.89 -14.27
CA GLY A 354 -28.00 5.37 -13.06
C GLY A 354 -29.29 6.16 -13.34
N GLU A 355 -30.01 6.52 -12.28
CA GLU A 355 -31.31 7.22 -12.32
C GLU A 355 -31.22 8.58 -13.07
N THR A 356 -30.12 9.26 -13.03
CA THR A 356 -29.90 10.57 -13.66
C THR A 356 -29.38 10.50 -15.09
N GLY A 357 -29.32 9.31 -15.69
CA GLY A 357 -28.76 9.11 -17.03
C GLY A 357 -27.22 9.12 -17.08
N THR A 358 -26.55 9.08 -15.92
CA THR A 358 -25.10 8.95 -15.80
C THR A 358 -24.68 7.50 -15.73
N TRP A 359 -23.47 7.21 -16.28
CA TRP A 359 -22.88 5.87 -16.17
C TRP A 359 -22.17 5.70 -14.84
N GLU A 360 -22.63 4.75 -14.04
CA GLU A 360 -22.06 4.41 -12.73
C GLU A 360 -21.06 3.26 -12.88
N GLU A 361 -19.84 3.45 -12.40
CA GLU A 361 -18.84 2.39 -12.40
C GLU A 361 -19.02 1.49 -11.17
N ILE A 362 -19.32 0.21 -11.42
CA ILE A 362 -19.57 -0.80 -10.40
C ILE A 362 -18.41 -1.80 -10.41
N HIS A 363 -17.79 -2.04 -9.26
CA HIS A 363 -16.77 -3.06 -9.06
C HIS A 363 -17.30 -4.18 -8.19
N ILE A 364 -17.31 -5.40 -8.72
CA ILE A 364 -17.77 -6.61 -8.03
C ILE A 364 -16.53 -7.39 -7.56
N SER A 365 -16.46 -7.68 -6.27
CA SER A 365 -15.30 -8.36 -5.65
C SER A 365 -15.74 -9.22 -4.47
N SER A 366 -14.95 -10.24 -4.12
CA SER A 366 -15.04 -10.90 -2.81
C SER A 366 -14.29 -10.11 -1.74
N GLU A 367 -14.60 -10.37 -0.45
CA GLU A 367 -13.80 -9.82 0.68
C GLU A 367 -12.33 -10.19 0.56
N GLU A 368 -12.01 -11.39 0.05
CA GLU A 368 -10.63 -11.83 -0.16
C GLU A 368 -9.93 -11.00 -1.24
N MET A 369 -10.61 -10.68 -2.37
CA MET A 369 -10.07 -9.79 -3.40
C MET A 369 -9.82 -8.38 -2.86
N VAL A 370 -10.70 -7.89 -1.99
CA VAL A 370 -10.53 -6.59 -1.32
C VAL A 370 -9.33 -6.61 -0.39
N ARG A 371 -9.17 -7.69 0.40
CA ARG A 371 -7.99 -7.86 1.27
C ARG A 371 -6.70 -7.93 0.47
N ARG A 372 -6.67 -8.66 -0.64
CA ARG A 372 -5.51 -8.73 -1.54
C ARG A 372 -5.17 -7.35 -2.13
N THR A 373 -6.16 -6.58 -2.52
CA THR A 373 -5.97 -5.21 -3.01
C THR A 373 -5.41 -4.26 -1.92
N LYS A 374 -5.77 -4.48 -0.65
CA LYS A 374 -5.29 -3.70 0.49
C LYS A 374 -3.88 -4.09 0.91
N LEU A 375 -3.62 -5.38 1.03
CA LEU A 375 -2.44 -5.93 1.68
C LEU A 375 -1.33 -6.35 0.70
N GLY A 376 -1.67 -6.52 -0.61
CA GLY A 376 -0.68 -6.92 -1.62
C GLY A 376 0.09 -8.17 -1.20
N ILE A 377 1.41 -8.11 -1.36
CA ILE A 377 2.37 -9.17 -1.02
C ILE A 377 2.30 -9.62 0.47
N MET A 378 1.78 -8.77 1.36
CA MET A 378 1.71 -9.10 2.79
C MET A 378 0.64 -10.11 3.13
N LEU A 379 -0.39 -10.26 2.28
CA LEU A 379 -1.50 -11.19 2.54
C LEU A 379 -1.02 -12.63 2.68
N GLU A 380 -0.03 -13.03 1.91
CA GLU A 380 0.53 -14.39 1.89
C GLU A 380 1.27 -14.71 3.18
N ARG A 381 2.00 -13.74 3.71
CA ARG A 381 2.68 -13.87 5.01
C ARG A 381 1.71 -14.08 6.17
N ILE A 382 0.54 -13.43 6.12
CA ILE A 382 -0.50 -13.58 7.15
C ILE A 382 -1.08 -15.00 7.13
N GLY A 383 -1.32 -15.56 5.94
CA GLY A 383 -1.88 -16.90 5.75
C GLY A 383 -0.95 -18.01 6.22
N ASN A 384 0.34 -17.87 5.96
CA ASN A 384 1.36 -18.91 6.21
C ASN A 384 1.93 -18.90 7.64
N ARG A 385 1.65 -17.88 8.44
CA ARG A 385 2.14 -17.73 9.83
C ARG A 385 1.73 -18.88 10.76
N ARG A 386 0.73 -19.66 10.40
CA ARG A 386 0.22 -20.79 11.21
C ARG A 386 0.95 -22.10 11.00
N ALA A 387 1.86 -22.19 10.03
CA ALA A 387 2.45 -23.46 9.62
C ALA A 387 3.89 -23.70 10.10
N ASP A 388 4.73 -22.67 10.26
CA ASP A 388 6.17 -22.86 10.57
C ASP A 388 6.70 -21.82 11.57
N GLY A 389 7.23 -22.33 12.69
CA GLY A 389 7.85 -21.51 13.76
C GLY A 389 9.29 -21.05 13.47
N ASP A 390 9.84 -21.22 12.26
CA ASP A 390 11.23 -20.87 11.93
C ASP A 390 11.30 -19.69 10.94
N VAL A 391 11.69 -18.50 11.47
CA VAL A 391 11.67 -17.19 10.79
C VAL A 391 12.95 -16.93 9.96
N ARG A 392 13.84 -17.93 9.74
CA ARG A 392 15.16 -17.70 9.13
C ARG A 392 15.12 -17.30 7.65
N ASP A 393 14.01 -17.50 6.97
CA ASP A 393 13.82 -17.03 5.60
C ASP A 393 12.44 -16.36 5.45
N ALA A 394 12.38 -15.08 5.76
CA ALA A 394 11.14 -14.32 5.75
C ALA A 394 10.50 -14.25 4.35
N ASN A 395 11.29 -14.43 3.28
CA ASN A 395 10.80 -14.44 1.90
C ASN A 395 10.24 -15.81 1.47
N ARG A 396 10.46 -16.89 2.25
CA ARG A 396 9.84 -18.21 1.98
C ARG A 396 8.32 -18.17 2.01
N LEU A 397 7.74 -17.21 2.70
CA LEU A 397 6.29 -17.07 2.83
C LEU A 397 5.65 -16.34 1.65
N LEU A 398 6.45 -15.87 0.68
CA LEU A 398 5.96 -15.23 -0.54
C LEU A 398 5.63 -16.28 -1.61
N GLU A 399 4.65 -15.97 -2.47
CA GLU A 399 4.41 -16.77 -3.68
C GLU A 399 5.67 -16.83 -4.54
N ARG A 400 5.79 -17.89 -5.31
CA ARG A 400 6.96 -18.11 -6.18
C ARG A 400 7.18 -16.92 -7.13
N GLY A 401 6.13 -16.38 -7.71
CA GLY A 401 6.21 -15.24 -8.63
C GLY A 401 6.73 -13.97 -7.98
N ASP A 402 6.34 -13.69 -6.74
CA ASP A 402 6.81 -12.51 -6.01
C ASP A 402 8.27 -12.63 -5.61
N ARG A 403 8.72 -13.85 -5.23
CA ARG A 403 10.15 -14.12 -4.99
C ARG A 403 10.99 -13.97 -6.24
N GLU A 404 10.55 -14.57 -7.35
CA GLU A 404 11.23 -14.45 -8.64
C GLU A 404 11.35 -12.99 -9.10
N TRP A 405 10.31 -12.18 -8.86
CA TRP A 405 10.37 -10.76 -9.14
C TRP A 405 11.38 -10.03 -8.24
N ILE A 406 11.38 -10.29 -6.93
CA ILE A 406 12.35 -9.70 -5.99
C ILE A 406 13.77 -10.05 -6.41
N ASP A 407 14.03 -11.31 -6.75
CA ASP A 407 15.36 -11.76 -7.18
C ASP A 407 15.78 -11.10 -8.50
N LYS A 408 14.91 -11.06 -9.52
CA LYS A 408 15.16 -10.37 -10.80
C LYS A 408 15.42 -8.87 -10.58
N PHE A 409 14.64 -8.23 -9.73
CA PHE A 409 14.79 -6.82 -9.40
C PHE A 409 16.13 -6.55 -8.68
N CYS A 410 16.51 -7.38 -7.71
CA CYS A 410 17.81 -7.27 -7.04
C CYS A 410 19.00 -7.48 -7.99
N VAL A 411 18.93 -8.49 -8.89
CA VAL A 411 19.97 -8.71 -9.91
C VAL A 411 20.11 -7.50 -10.84
N MET A 412 19.00 -6.91 -11.24
CA MET A 412 19.01 -5.71 -12.06
C MET A 412 19.64 -4.52 -11.32
N LEU A 413 19.31 -4.33 -10.03
CA LEU A 413 19.93 -3.29 -9.19
C LEU A 413 21.45 -3.51 -9.05
N GLU A 414 21.91 -4.75 -8.92
CA GLU A 414 23.34 -5.10 -8.90
C GLU A 414 24.01 -4.66 -10.22
N ARG A 415 23.41 -4.95 -11.37
CA ARG A 415 23.92 -4.52 -12.69
C ARG A 415 23.96 -3.00 -12.86
N ILE A 416 22.91 -2.30 -12.38
CA ILE A 416 22.87 -0.82 -12.42
C ILE A 416 23.95 -0.24 -11.51
N ALA A 417 24.20 -0.87 -10.34
CA ALA A 417 25.21 -0.43 -9.39
C ALA A 417 26.66 -0.67 -9.87
N GLU A 418 26.88 -1.64 -10.78
CA GLU A 418 28.17 -1.90 -11.43
C GLU A 418 28.47 -0.90 -12.57
N GLY A 419 27.45 -0.16 -13.05
CA GLY A 419 27.60 0.90 -14.04
C GLY A 419 28.18 2.19 -13.43
N GLU A 420 28.86 2.99 -14.23
CA GLU A 420 29.49 4.23 -13.78
C GLU A 420 28.46 5.34 -13.53
N GLY A 421 28.35 5.81 -12.26
CA GLY A 421 27.76 7.08 -11.85
C GLY A 421 26.40 7.01 -11.12
N ASP A 422 26.29 7.84 -10.08
CA ASP A 422 25.13 7.90 -9.16
C ASP A 422 23.80 8.28 -9.83
N ILE A 423 23.83 9.09 -10.89
CA ILE A 423 22.62 9.54 -11.60
C ILE A 423 22.00 8.38 -12.37
N HIS A 424 22.82 7.53 -13.00
CA HIS A 424 22.34 6.36 -13.76
C HIS A 424 21.68 5.30 -12.88
N PHE A 425 22.10 5.17 -11.61
CA PHE A 425 21.46 4.24 -10.68
C PHE A 425 20.01 4.61 -10.41
N MET A 426 19.73 5.87 -10.08
CA MET A 426 18.36 6.32 -9.78
C MET A 426 17.45 6.29 -11.01
N GLU A 427 17.98 6.62 -12.19
CA GLU A 427 17.24 6.50 -13.46
C GLU A 427 16.91 5.05 -13.77
N GLY A 428 17.89 4.15 -13.65
CA GLY A 428 17.67 2.72 -13.90
C GLY A 428 16.69 2.07 -12.91
N VAL A 429 16.73 2.48 -11.63
CA VAL A 429 15.73 2.04 -10.64
C VAL A 429 14.34 2.54 -10.99
N ALA A 430 14.22 3.80 -11.43
CA ALA A 430 12.95 4.35 -11.87
C ALA A 430 12.41 3.58 -13.09
N ASP A 431 13.25 3.40 -14.11
CA ASP A 431 12.86 2.66 -15.32
C ASP A 431 12.33 1.26 -14.96
N ALA A 432 13.00 0.57 -14.04
CA ALA A 432 12.56 -0.73 -13.56
C ALA A 432 11.25 -0.74 -12.78
N LEU A 433 11.01 0.31 -11.99
CA LEU A 433 9.76 0.45 -11.22
C LEU A 433 8.58 0.89 -12.10
N TYR A 434 8.86 1.64 -13.16
CA TYR A 434 7.84 2.10 -14.12
C TYR A 434 7.67 1.19 -15.33
N ALA A 435 8.59 0.22 -15.56
CA ALA A 435 8.44 -0.75 -16.63
C ALA A 435 7.10 -1.49 -16.46
N GLU A 436 6.25 -1.36 -17.45
CA GLU A 436 5.04 -2.17 -17.58
C GLU A 436 5.43 -3.49 -18.24
N ASP A 437 5.10 -4.62 -17.61
CA ASP A 437 5.26 -5.92 -18.23
C ASP A 437 4.11 -6.16 -19.21
N ILE A 438 4.41 -6.76 -20.35
CA ILE A 438 3.41 -7.27 -21.28
C ILE A 438 3.24 -8.78 -21.07
N THR A 439 2.02 -9.28 -21.20
CA THR A 439 1.75 -10.71 -21.19
C THR A 439 1.53 -11.20 -22.62
N VAL A 440 2.42 -12.08 -23.07
CA VAL A 440 2.33 -12.73 -24.38
C VAL A 440 1.82 -14.16 -24.19
N TYR A 441 0.85 -14.57 -24.98
CA TYR A 441 0.30 -15.93 -24.95
C TYR A 441 0.83 -16.73 -26.13
N ASP A 442 1.18 -17.99 -25.90
CA ASP A 442 1.48 -18.93 -26.99
C ASP A 442 0.21 -19.49 -27.64
N ALA A 443 0.40 -20.33 -28.65
CA ALA A 443 -0.69 -20.99 -29.35
C ALA A 443 -1.50 -21.96 -28.45
N ALA A 444 -0.93 -22.40 -27.32
CA ALA A 444 -1.60 -23.22 -26.30
C ALA A 444 -2.29 -22.38 -25.23
N GLY A 445 -2.18 -21.03 -25.27
CA GLY A 445 -2.76 -20.12 -24.31
C GLY A 445 -1.91 -19.96 -23.04
N THR A 446 -0.65 -20.43 -23.02
CA THR A 446 0.25 -20.29 -21.86
C THR A 446 0.79 -18.86 -21.79
N PRO A 447 0.59 -18.12 -20.68
CA PRO A 447 1.09 -16.78 -20.53
C PRO A 447 2.61 -16.74 -20.28
N THR A 448 3.31 -15.81 -20.89
CA THR A 448 4.70 -15.44 -20.59
C THR A 448 4.74 -13.95 -20.34
N ARG A 449 5.29 -13.52 -19.21
CA ARG A 449 5.46 -12.09 -18.87
C ARG A 449 6.80 -11.62 -19.40
N LEU A 450 6.78 -10.49 -20.07
CA LEU A 450 7.95 -9.86 -20.66
C LEU A 450 7.91 -8.35 -20.38
N PRO A 451 9.06 -7.67 -20.24
CA PRO A 451 9.11 -6.22 -20.15
C PRO A 451 8.44 -5.57 -21.38
N GLN A 452 7.85 -4.40 -21.19
CA GLN A 452 7.42 -3.56 -22.32
C GLN A 452 8.61 -3.30 -23.24
N HIS A 453 8.43 -3.44 -24.54
CA HIS A 453 9.47 -3.42 -25.56
C HIS A 453 10.31 -4.70 -25.70
N ALA A 454 9.98 -5.77 -24.99
CA ALA A 454 10.62 -7.07 -25.23
C ALA A 454 10.40 -7.54 -26.67
N THR A 455 11.41 -8.18 -27.21
CA THR A 455 11.41 -8.73 -28.56
C THR A 455 10.93 -10.20 -28.57
N ALA A 456 10.68 -10.76 -29.74
CA ALA A 456 10.41 -12.19 -29.89
C ALA A 456 11.56 -13.06 -29.36
N LEU A 457 12.80 -12.54 -29.41
CA LEU A 457 13.98 -13.23 -28.91
C LEU A 457 13.94 -13.31 -27.37
N ASP A 458 13.56 -12.22 -26.69
CA ASP A 458 13.39 -12.20 -25.24
C ASP A 458 12.32 -13.21 -24.81
N CYS A 459 11.23 -13.31 -25.55
CA CYS A 459 10.20 -14.32 -25.34
C CYS A 459 10.73 -15.75 -25.50
N ALA A 460 11.56 -16.00 -26.50
CA ALA A 460 12.17 -17.31 -26.73
C ALA A 460 13.14 -17.69 -25.60
N PHE A 461 13.95 -16.74 -25.13
CA PHE A 461 14.85 -16.94 -23.98
C PHE A 461 14.11 -17.25 -22.69
N GLU A 462 13.08 -16.47 -22.36
CA GLU A 462 12.29 -16.66 -21.11
C GLU A 462 11.58 -18.03 -21.12
N ARG A 463 11.28 -18.59 -22.29
CA ARG A 463 10.68 -19.91 -22.46
C ARG A 463 11.69 -21.06 -22.54
N GLY A 464 12.98 -20.78 -22.40
CA GLY A 464 14.03 -21.81 -22.52
C GLY A 464 14.17 -22.40 -23.93
N VAL A 465 13.64 -21.76 -24.95
CA VAL A 465 13.75 -22.20 -26.36
C VAL A 465 15.07 -21.75 -26.98
N GLY A 466 15.72 -20.75 -26.37
CA GLY A 466 16.96 -20.15 -26.86
C GLY A 466 18.19 -21.07 -26.84
N GLU A 467 18.20 -22.13 -26.01
CA GLU A 467 19.35 -23.08 -25.97
C GLU A 467 19.35 -24.15 -27.08
N LYS A 468 18.28 -24.22 -27.87
CA LYS A 468 18.14 -25.22 -28.95
C LYS A 468 18.22 -24.64 -30.36
N ALA A 469 18.45 -23.35 -30.49
CA ALA A 469 18.61 -22.69 -31.79
C ALA A 469 20.10 -22.46 -32.10
N HIS A 470 20.82 -23.53 -32.37
CA HIS A 470 22.10 -23.56 -33.08
C HIS A 470 21.96 -24.37 -34.36
#